data_fc26ed3fb22af04acd6e4f20b5bce7ab
#
_entry.id   fc26ed3fb22af04acd6e4f20b5bce7ab
#
_cell.length_a   1.000
_cell.length_b   1.000
_cell.length_c   1.000
_cell.angle_alpha   90.00
_cell.angle_beta   90.00
_cell.angle_gamma   90.00
#
_symmetry.space_group_name_H-M   'P 1'
#
loop_
_entity.id
_entity.type
_entity.pdbx_description
1 polymer ?
#
loop_
_entity_poly.entity_id
_entity_poly.type
_entity_poly.pdbx_seq_one_letter_code
_entity_poly.pdbx_strand_id
1 'polypeptide(L)'
;SRGIGRMIAAGFLKQGARVYICARKAAECDATAAELSALGPCCSLPGDVSTAAGIQSLVERFRAQESQLDILVNNAGAAWGAAFADFPEAGWDKVVDLNMKTPFFLTQALHKDLLAGAATGHAANVINIASIDGVSVNPMETYSYAASKAGLIHLTRRMALRLARDGIIVTAIAPGAFASDMNRDARDHADTVAQRIPLGRVGVDDDMAGAAIYLASRAGDYVVGSTLVVDGGVTHARS
;
A
#
# COMPACT_ATOMS: atom_id res chain seq x y z
N SER A 1 -7.19 -7.58 -0.93
CA SER A 1 -8.54 -8.08 -1.20
C SER A 1 -9.64 -7.17 -0.63
N ARG A 2 -9.32 -6.08 0.06
CA ARG A 2 -10.29 -5.13 0.64
C ARG A 2 -9.67 -3.75 0.86
N GLY A 3 -10.52 -2.74 1.19
CA GLY A 3 -10.09 -1.38 1.50
C GLY A 3 -9.20 -0.78 0.41
N ILE A 4 -8.18 -0.04 0.79
CA ILE A 4 -7.27 0.69 -0.10
C ILE A 4 -6.66 -0.21 -1.19
N GLY A 5 -6.24 -1.43 -0.85
CA GLY A 5 -5.67 -2.35 -1.84
C GLY A 5 -6.67 -2.75 -2.94
N ARG A 6 -7.97 -2.93 -2.59
CA ARG A 6 -9.03 -3.19 -3.57
C ARG A 6 -9.32 -1.97 -4.45
N MET A 7 -9.33 -0.76 -3.85
CA MET A 7 -9.52 0.51 -4.58
C MET A 7 -8.45 0.68 -5.66
N ILE A 8 -7.17 0.48 -5.29
CA ILE A 8 -6.04 0.56 -6.21
C ILE A 8 -6.10 -0.52 -7.29
N ALA A 9 -6.40 -1.77 -6.93
CA ALA A 9 -6.53 -2.87 -7.88
C ALA A 9 -7.62 -2.60 -8.91
N ALA A 10 -8.79 -2.14 -8.48
CA ALA A 10 -9.90 -1.76 -9.36
C ALA A 10 -9.49 -0.62 -10.30
N GLY A 11 -8.77 0.38 -9.80
CA GLY A 11 -8.25 1.48 -10.61
C GLY A 11 -7.31 1.01 -11.71
N PHE A 12 -6.33 0.18 -11.39
CA PHE A 12 -5.40 -0.36 -12.39
C PHE A 12 -6.07 -1.26 -13.42
N LEU A 13 -7.04 -2.10 -13.02
CA LEU A 13 -7.82 -2.92 -13.95
C LEU A 13 -8.58 -2.06 -14.97
N LYS A 14 -9.22 -0.96 -14.52
CA LYS A 14 -9.91 0.00 -15.40
C LYS A 14 -8.96 0.67 -16.40
N GLN A 15 -7.66 0.73 -16.10
CA GLN A 15 -6.62 1.23 -17.03
C GLN A 15 -6.01 0.12 -17.91
N GLY A 16 -6.54 -1.08 -17.87
CA GLY A 16 -6.09 -2.20 -18.71
C GLY A 16 -4.90 -3.00 -18.16
N ALA A 17 -4.52 -2.78 -16.90
CA ALA A 17 -3.48 -3.59 -16.27
C ALA A 17 -3.98 -5.00 -15.97
N ARG A 18 -3.07 -6.00 -16.02
CA ARG A 18 -3.27 -7.29 -15.38
C ARG A 18 -2.87 -7.19 -13.92
N VAL A 19 -3.75 -7.55 -13.01
CA VAL A 19 -3.55 -7.35 -11.57
C VAL A 19 -3.52 -8.69 -10.83
N TYR A 20 -2.53 -8.83 -9.96
CA TYR A 20 -2.42 -9.92 -8.99
C TYR A 20 -2.72 -9.38 -7.61
N ILE A 21 -3.70 -9.94 -6.92
CA ILE A 21 -4.01 -9.57 -5.54
C ILE A 21 -3.57 -10.66 -4.57
N CYS A 22 -3.01 -10.24 -3.44
CA CYS A 22 -2.57 -11.14 -2.38
C CYS A 22 -3.29 -10.83 -1.06
N ALA A 23 -3.73 -11.87 -0.37
CA ALA A 23 -4.25 -11.80 0.99
C ALA A 23 -4.09 -13.16 1.68
N ARG A 24 -4.07 -13.17 3.02
CA ARG A 24 -3.89 -14.40 3.82
C ARG A 24 -5.05 -15.39 3.71
N LYS A 25 -6.27 -14.87 3.65
CA LYS A 25 -7.48 -15.69 3.58
C LYS A 25 -7.79 -15.97 2.11
N ALA A 26 -7.54 -17.20 1.68
CA ALA A 26 -7.70 -17.62 0.30
C ALA A 26 -9.11 -17.35 -0.24
N ALA A 27 -10.15 -17.80 0.46
CA ALA A 27 -11.54 -17.64 0.02
C ALA A 27 -11.92 -16.15 -0.22
N GLU A 28 -11.49 -15.23 0.69
CA GLU A 28 -11.74 -13.80 0.53
C GLU A 28 -10.93 -13.20 -0.65
N CYS A 29 -9.70 -13.69 -0.85
CA CYS A 29 -8.85 -13.26 -1.96
C CYS A 29 -9.44 -13.70 -3.30
N ASP A 30 -9.83 -14.96 -3.39
CA ASP A 30 -10.42 -15.57 -4.60
C ASP A 30 -11.74 -14.89 -4.97
N ALA A 31 -12.63 -14.67 -4.01
CA ALA A 31 -13.90 -13.98 -4.22
C ALA A 31 -13.68 -12.54 -4.72
N THR A 32 -12.72 -11.81 -4.12
CA THR A 32 -12.39 -10.45 -4.57
C THR A 32 -11.79 -10.45 -5.98
N ALA A 33 -10.92 -11.41 -6.31
CA ALA A 33 -10.37 -11.52 -7.67
C ALA A 33 -11.47 -11.80 -8.70
N ALA A 34 -12.41 -12.71 -8.37
CA ALA A 34 -13.55 -13.01 -9.23
C ALA A 34 -14.44 -11.78 -9.48
N GLU A 35 -14.75 -11.01 -8.41
CA GLU A 35 -15.48 -9.74 -8.53
C GLU A 35 -14.75 -8.73 -9.42
N LEU A 36 -13.47 -8.50 -9.16
CA LEU A 36 -12.65 -7.54 -9.89
C LEU A 36 -12.40 -7.96 -11.36
N SER A 37 -12.52 -9.24 -11.67
CA SER A 37 -12.37 -9.75 -13.05
C SER A 37 -13.41 -9.20 -14.02
N ALA A 38 -14.50 -8.61 -13.53
CA ALA A 38 -15.43 -7.84 -14.35
C ALA A 38 -14.84 -6.53 -14.91
N LEU A 39 -13.74 -6.03 -14.32
CA LEU A 39 -13.05 -4.80 -14.72
C LEU A 39 -11.83 -5.06 -15.61
N GLY A 40 -11.30 -6.29 -15.62
CA GLY A 40 -10.09 -6.67 -16.35
C GLY A 40 -9.43 -7.92 -15.76
N PRO A 41 -8.28 -8.38 -16.29
CA PRO A 41 -7.63 -9.62 -15.83
C PRO A 41 -7.11 -9.48 -14.40
N CYS A 42 -7.80 -10.11 -13.45
CA CYS A 42 -7.46 -10.11 -12.02
C CYS A 42 -7.22 -11.54 -11.51
N CYS A 43 -6.05 -11.80 -10.95
CA CYS A 43 -5.64 -13.10 -10.46
C CYS A 43 -5.46 -13.08 -8.94
N SER A 44 -5.92 -14.13 -8.27
CA SER A 44 -5.72 -14.35 -6.84
C SER A 44 -4.42 -15.12 -6.58
N LEU A 45 -3.58 -14.59 -5.69
CA LEU A 45 -2.38 -15.26 -5.17
C LEU A 45 -2.40 -15.24 -3.63
N PRO A 46 -3.24 -16.08 -2.98
CA PRO A 46 -3.35 -16.09 -1.53
C PRO A 46 -2.02 -16.41 -0.87
N GLY A 47 -1.62 -15.65 0.17
CA GLY A 47 -0.36 -15.89 0.89
C GLY A 47 -0.19 -14.96 2.08
N ASP A 48 0.65 -15.38 3.02
CA ASP A 48 1.02 -14.58 4.18
C ASP A 48 2.40 -13.92 3.96
N VAL A 49 2.38 -12.67 3.52
CA VAL A 49 3.61 -11.89 3.27
C VAL A 49 4.30 -11.40 4.55
N SER A 50 3.74 -11.68 5.73
CA SER A 50 4.40 -11.36 7.01
C SER A 50 5.55 -12.31 7.34
N THR A 51 5.70 -13.41 6.59
CA THR A 51 6.75 -14.41 6.79
C THR A 51 7.65 -14.54 5.57
N ALA A 52 8.92 -14.89 5.77
CA ALA A 52 9.86 -15.13 4.68
C ALA A 52 9.41 -16.27 3.75
N ALA A 53 8.90 -17.37 4.32
CA ALA A 53 8.38 -18.49 3.56
C ALA A 53 7.14 -18.10 2.73
N GLY A 54 6.25 -17.26 3.27
CA GLY A 54 5.09 -16.77 2.55
C GLY A 54 5.47 -15.84 1.40
N ILE A 55 6.46 -14.96 1.59
CA ILE A 55 7.02 -14.13 0.52
C ILE A 55 7.61 -15.01 -0.59
N GLN A 56 8.45 -16.00 -0.24
CA GLN A 56 9.04 -16.90 -1.21
C GLN A 56 7.97 -17.65 -2.02
N SER A 57 6.99 -18.25 -1.36
CA SER A 57 5.88 -18.96 -2.01
C SER A 57 5.06 -18.04 -2.94
N LEU A 58 4.81 -16.79 -2.53
CA LEU A 58 4.13 -15.81 -3.38
C LEU A 58 4.93 -15.52 -4.66
N VAL A 59 6.23 -15.27 -4.52
CA VAL A 59 7.13 -14.96 -5.64
C VAL A 59 7.24 -16.14 -6.61
N GLU A 60 7.37 -17.37 -6.12
CA GLU A 60 7.40 -18.59 -6.96
C GLU A 60 6.12 -18.74 -7.78
N ARG A 61 4.95 -18.54 -7.16
CA ARG A 61 3.66 -18.63 -7.86
C ARG A 61 3.43 -17.49 -8.84
N PHE A 62 3.93 -16.29 -8.54
CA PHE A 62 3.94 -15.17 -9.47
C PHE A 62 4.79 -15.48 -10.70
N ARG A 63 6.02 -15.94 -10.51
CA ARG A 63 6.97 -16.29 -11.60
C ARG A 63 6.51 -17.47 -12.45
N ALA A 64 5.63 -18.33 -11.94
CA ALA A 64 5.00 -19.38 -12.73
C ALA A 64 3.99 -18.84 -13.78
N GLN A 65 3.58 -17.57 -13.65
CA GLN A 65 2.58 -16.92 -14.51
C GLN A 65 3.15 -15.75 -15.29
N GLU A 66 4.16 -15.04 -14.74
CA GLU A 66 4.71 -13.81 -15.30
C GLU A 66 6.24 -13.83 -15.29
N SER A 67 6.84 -13.19 -16.28
CA SER A 67 8.29 -13.04 -16.41
C SER A 67 8.80 -11.67 -15.95
N GLN A 68 7.92 -10.72 -15.70
CA GLN A 68 8.22 -9.34 -15.29
C GLN A 68 7.16 -8.80 -14.34
N LEU A 69 7.53 -7.76 -13.62
CA LEU A 69 6.62 -6.98 -12.77
C LEU A 69 6.85 -5.49 -13.03
N ASP A 70 5.81 -4.80 -13.48
CA ASP A 70 5.88 -3.36 -13.78
C ASP A 70 5.55 -2.51 -12.55
N ILE A 71 4.61 -2.97 -11.71
CA ILE A 71 4.13 -2.21 -10.56
C ILE A 71 3.97 -3.14 -9.35
N LEU A 72 4.65 -2.83 -8.25
CA LEU A 72 4.46 -3.46 -6.94
C LEU A 72 3.77 -2.48 -5.97
N VAL A 73 2.62 -2.86 -5.42
CA VAL A 73 1.95 -2.08 -4.37
C VAL A 73 2.07 -2.80 -3.03
N ASN A 74 2.90 -2.29 -2.13
CA ASN A 74 3.05 -2.77 -0.76
C ASN A 74 1.92 -2.19 0.11
N ASN A 75 0.75 -2.84 0.10
CA ASN A 75 -0.44 -2.38 0.82
C ASN A 75 -0.73 -3.19 2.10
N ALA A 76 -0.21 -4.41 2.23
CA ALA A 76 -0.45 -5.21 3.42
C ALA A 76 -0.04 -4.45 4.69
N GLY A 77 -0.93 -4.41 5.68
CA GLY A 77 -0.67 -3.66 6.90
C GLY A 77 -1.57 -4.10 8.05
N ALA A 78 -1.16 -3.75 9.26
CA ALA A 78 -1.89 -3.96 10.50
C ALA A 78 -1.78 -2.71 11.39
N ALA A 79 -2.74 -2.54 12.28
CA ALA A 79 -2.70 -1.58 13.38
C ALA A 79 -2.90 -2.32 14.70
N TRP A 80 -2.38 -1.73 15.78
CA TRP A 80 -2.60 -2.18 17.15
C TRP A 80 -2.72 -0.95 18.03
N GLY A 81 -3.75 -0.92 18.87
CA GLY A 81 -3.98 0.14 19.85
C GLY A 81 -4.05 -0.47 21.25
N ALA A 82 -3.33 0.12 22.19
CA ALA A 82 -3.38 -0.20 23.61
C ALA A 82 -2.87 1.00 24.40
N ALA A 83 -3.25 1.11 25.67
CA ALA A 83 -2.74 2.13 26.57
C ALA A 83 -1.21 2.07 26.66
N PHE A 84 -0.56 3.21 26.83
CA PHE A 84 0.90 3.30 26.86
C PHE A 84 1.54 2.34 27.88
N ALA A 85 0.97 2.28 29.10
CA ALA A 85 1.47 1.44 30.17
C ALA A 85 1.36 -0.08 29.90
N ASP A 86 0.40 -0.48 29.06
CA ASP A 86 0.05 -1.89 28.82
C ASP A 86 0.29 -2.31 27.36
N PHE A 87 1.06 -1.54 26.60
CA PHE A 87 1.27 -1.81 25.19
C PHE A 87 2.10 -3.10 25.01
N PRO A 88 1.54 -4.17 24.39
CA PRO A 88 2.20 -5.47 24.33
C PRO A 88 3.26 -5.52 23.22
N GLU A 89 4.43 -6.12 23.52
CA GLU A 89 5.51 -6.35 22.55
C GLU A 89 5.02 -7.13 21.30
N ALA A 90 4.21 -8.16 21.49
CA ALA A 90 3.64 -8.91 20.38
C ALA A 90 2.78 -8.07 19.42
N GLY A 91 2.09 -7.05 19.95
CA GLY A 91 1.36 -6.07 19.13
C GLY A 91 2.30 -5.15 18.37
N TRP A 92 3.42 -4.77 19.00
CA TRP A 92 4.48 -3.99 18.38
C TRP A 92 5.13 -4.73 17.21
N ASP A 93 5.62 -5.93 17.44
CA ASP A 93 6.31 -6.76 16.45
C ASP A 93 5.42 -7.07 15.25
N LYS A 94 4.18 -7.49 15.51
CA LYS A 94 3.20 -7.76 14.45
C LYS A 94 3.01 -6.58 13.49
N VAL A 95 2.96 -5.36 14.04
CA VAL A 95 2.72 -4.15 13.23
C VAL A 95 3.99 -3.75 12.49
N VAL A 96 5.14 -3.73 13.15
CA VAL A 96 6.42 -3.35 12.55
C VAL A 96 6.84 -4.34 11.47
N ASP A 97 6.70 -5.64 11.72
CA ASP A 97 7.05 -6.68 10.76
C ASP A 97 6.21 -6.55 9.48
N LEU A 98 4.90 -6.38 9.61
CA LEU A 98 4.03 -6.33 8.44
C LEU A 98 4.11 -4.97 7.72
N ASN A 99 4.16 -3.85 8.45
CA ASN A 99 4.06 -2.52 7.84
C ASN A 99 5.37 -1.98 7.29
N MET A 100 6.52 -2.41 7.82
CA MET A 100 7.83 -1.86 7.47
C MET A 100 8.80 -2.91 6.92
N LYS A 101 8.95 -4.06 7.60
CA LYS A 101 9.87 -5.12 7.20
C LYS A 101 9.40 -5.84 5.93
N THR A 102 8.11 -6.19 5.86
CA THR A 102 7.52 -6.85 4.67
C THR A 102 7.71 -6.06 3.38
N PRO A 103 7.42 -4.75 3.28
CA PRO A 103 7.68 -3.96 2.07
C PRO A 103 9.11 -4.06 1.56
N PHE A 104 10.10 -4.07 2.44
CA PHE A 104 11.50 -4.21 2.06
C PHE A 104 11.78 -5.60 1.48
N PHE A 105 11.45 -6.67 2.20
CA PHE A 105 11.80 -8.03 1.79
C PHE A 105 10.99 -8.52 0.58
N LEU A 106 9.74 -8.08 0.45
CA LEU A 106 8.93 -8.38 -0.74
C LEU A 106 9.49 -7.67 -1.99
N THR A 107 9.87 -6.41 -1.86
CA THR A 107 10.54 -5.67 -2.95
C THR A 107 11.89 -6.32 -3.31
N GLN A 108 12.67 -6.74 -2.31
CA GLN A 108 13.94 -7.44 -2.52
C GLN A 108 13.74 -8.77 -3.25
N ALA A 109 12.75 -9.56 -2.85
CA ALA A 109 12.46 -10.86 -3.46
C ALA A 109 11.98 -10.72 -4.91
N LEU A 110 11.25 -9.65 -5.24
CA LEU A 110 10.75 -9.34 -6.58
C LEU A 110 11.70 -8.43 -7.39
N HIS A 111 12.91 -8.15 -6.89
CA HIS A 111 13.83 -7.20 -7.55
C HIS A 111 14.16 -7.60 -8.99
N LYS A 112 14.39 -8.90 -9.27
CA LYS A 112 14.67 -9.39 -10.63
C LYS A 112 13.49 -9.16 -11.59
N ASP A 113 12.28 -9.35 -11.08
CA ASP A 113 11.05 -9.20 -11.87
C ASP A 113 10.78 -7.72 -12.17
N LEU A 114 11.06 -6.82 -11.20
CA LEU A 114 11.01 -5.36 -11.38
C LEU A 114 12.08 -4.86 -12.38
N LEU A 115 13.30 -5.42 -12.34
CA LEU A 115 14.33 -5.13 -13.33
C LEU A 115 13.89 -5.52 -14.74
N ALA A 116 13.23 -6.68 -14.89
CA ALA A 116 12.69 -7.12 -16.16
C ALA A 116 11.58 -6.18 -16.66
N GLY A 117 10.71 -5.70 -15.78
CA GLY A 117 9.71 -4.69 -16.10
C GLY A 117 10.35 -3.37 -16.56
N ALA A 118 11.34 -2.88 -15.83
CA ALA A 118 12.05 -1.64 -16.16
C ALA A 118 12.78 -1.72 -17.53
N ALA A 119 13.21 -2.90 -17.96
CA ALA A 119 13.87 -3.09 -19.24
C ALA A 119 12.95 -2.91 -20.46
N THR A 120 11.63 -2.81 -20.29
CA THR A 120 10.66 -2.65 -21.37
C THR A 120 10.56 -1.21 -21.91
N GLY A 121 11.36 -0.29 -21.37
CA GLY A 121 11.40 1.12 -21.81
C GLY A 121 10.56 2.07 -20.93
N HIS A 122 10.03 1.55 -19.82
CA HIS A 122 9.38 2.31 -18.75
C HIS A 122 9.99 1.93 -17.41
N ALA A 123 10.05 2.88 -16.49
CA ALA A 123 10.44 2.55 -15.12
C ALA A 123 9.44 1.56 -14.50
N ALA A 124 9.95 0.57 -13.76
CA ALA A 124 9.10 -0.20 -12.86
C ALA A 124 8.83 0.62 -11.59
N ASN A 125 7.66 0.42 -10.98
CA ASN A 125 7.20 1.23 -9.87
C ASN A 125 6.95 0.40 -8.61
N VAL A 126 7.44 0.88 -7.47
CA VAL A 126 7.13 0.34 -6.15
C VAL A 126 6.39 1.44 -5.36
N ILE A 127 5.14 1.18 -5.00
CA ILE A 127 4.30 2.10 -4.24
C ILE A 127 4.06 1.52 -2.85
N ASN A 128 4.59 2.18 -1.83
CA ASN A 128 4.40 1.80 -0.43
C ASN A 128 3.18 2.54 0.15
N ILE A 129 2.23 1.82 0.73
CA ILE A 129 1.09 2.45 1.40
C ILE A 129 1.47 2.76 2.85
N ALA A 130 1.82 4.02 3.06
CA ALA A 130 2.12 4.60 4.37
C ALA A 130 0.83 4.99 5.13
N SER A 131 0.80 6.14 5.78
CA SER A 131 -0.34 6.77 6.44
C SER A 131 0.00 8.22 6.77
N ILE A 132 -1.00 9.07 6.93
CA ILE A 132 -0.80 10.39 7.55
C ILE A 132 -0.26 10.28 8.99
N ASP A 133 -0.47 9.17 9.69
CA ASP A 133 0.11 8.88 11.01
C ASP A 133 1.64 8.70 10.98
N GLY A 134 2.21 8.52 9.80
CA GLY A 134 3.66 8.57 9.60
C GLY A 134 4.19 9.98 9.26
N VAL A 135 3.30 10.95 9.03
CA VAL A 135 3.62 12.33 8.68
C VAL A 135 3.31 13.28 9.83
N SER A 136 2.18 13.08 10.50
CA SER A 136 1.72 13.88 11.63
C SER A 136 1.30 13.00 12.81
N VAL A 137 1.14 13.60 13.97
CA VAL A 137 0.73 12.88 15.19
C VAL A 137 -0.79 13.01 15.38
N ASN A 138 -1.44 11.90 15.70
CA ASN A 138 -2.83 11.86 16.15
C ASN A 138 -2.89 11.46 17.64
N PRO A 139 -4.03 11.68 18.33
CA PRO A 139 -4.15 11.37 19.75
C PRO A 139 -4.39 9.88 20.05
N MET A 140 -4.42 9.00 19.05
CA MET A 140 -4.71 7.58 19.24
C MET A 140 -3.48 6.84 19.76
N GLU A 141 -3.68 5.92 20.68
CA GLU A 141 -2.60 5.10 21.26
C GLU A 141 -2.18 3.94 20.35
N THR A 142 -1.79 4.29 19.13
CA THR A 142 -1.34 3.36 18.06
C THR A 142 0.16 3.51 17.79
N TYR A 143 0.97 3.43 18.83
CA TYR A 143 2.41 3.75 18.83
C TYR A 143 3.21 3.02 17.76
N SER A 144 3.10 1.68 17.70
CA SER A 144 3.79 0.85 16.71
C SER A 144 3.33 1.15 15.28
N TYR A 145 2.05 1.51 15.09
CA TYR A 145 1.52 1.88 13.78
C TYR A 145 2.14 3.19 13.28
N ALA A 146 2.09 4.24 14.08
CA ALA A 146 2.68 5.54 13.73
C ALA A 146 4.19 5.40 13.46
N ALA A 147 4.93 4.73 14.35
CA ALA A 147 6.35 4.47 14.17
C ALA A 147 6.65 3.68 12.89
N SER A 148 5.89 2.62 12.61
CA SER A 148 6.08 1.80 11.40
C SER A 148 5.79 2.58 10.12
N LYS A 149 4.78 3.46 10.11
CA LYS A 149 4.43 4.26 8.94
C LYS A 149 5.43 5.40 8.70
N ALA A 150 5.95 6.03 9.74
CA ALA A 150 7.07 6.98 9.65
C ALA A 150 8.35 6.29 9.16
N GLY A 151 8.65 5.11 9.69
CA GLY A 151 9.76 4.28 9.25
C GLY A 151 9.64 3.86 7.78
N LEU A 152 8.44 3.48 7.32
CA LEU A 152 8.18 3.13 5.93
C LEU A 152 8.38 4.33 4.97
N ILE A 153 7.97 5.54 5.37
CA ILE A 153 8.22 6.77 4.61
C ILE A 153 9.74 6.98 4.45
N HIS A 154 10.51 6.83 5.51
CA HIS A 154 11.97 6.99 5.43
C HIS A 154 12.63 5.86 4.63
N LEU A 155 12.20 4.61 4.82
CA LEU A 155 12.65 3.45 4.07
C LEU A 155 12.37 3.61 2.56
N THR A 156 11.21 4.17 2.19
CA THR A 156 10.87 4.51 0.79
C THR A 156 11.94 5.39 0.16
N ARG A 157 12.37 6.46 0.84
CA ARG A 157 13.45 7.36 0.37
C ARG A 157 14.78 6.62 0.20
N ARG A 158 15.12 5.75 1.16
CA ARG A 158 16.36 4.98 1.10
C ARG A 158 16.37 3.95 -0.01
N MET A 159 15.25 3.27 -0.24
CA MET A 159 15.07 2.35 -1.35
C MET A 159 15.11 3.08 -2.70
N ALA A 160 14.42 4.22 -2.80
CA ALA A 160 14.40 5.04 -4.00
C ALA A 160 15.81 5.47 -4.43
N LEU A 161 16.62 5.96 -3.50
CA LEU A 161 18.02 6.36 -3.77
C LEU A 161 18.85 5.22 -4.37
N ARG A 162 18.61 3.97 -3.95
CA ARG A 162 19.36 2.81 -4.46
C ARG A 162 18.78 2.31 -5.78
N LEU A 163 17.46 2.19 -5.86
CA LEU A 163 16.78 1.47 -6.94
C LEU A 163 16.55 2.34 -8.20
N ALA A 164 16.61 3.67 -8.07
CA ALA A 164 16.48 4.56 -9.22
C ALA A 164 17.50 4.27 -10.34
N ARG A 165 18.72 3.86 -9.97
CA ARG A 165 19.76 3.48 -10.94
C ARG A 165 19.45 2.17 -11.70
N ASP A 166 18.55 1.38 -11.15
CA ASP A 166 18.06 0.14 -11.74
C ASP A 166 16.80 0.39 -12.61
N GLY A 167 16.40 1.65 -12.80
CA GLY A 167 15.15 2.01 -13.48
C GLY A 167 13.89 1.70 -12.67
N ILE A 168 14.01 1.56 -11.34
CA ILE A 168 12.90 1.25 -10.44
C ILE A 168 12.60 2.48 -9.58
N ILE A 169 11.42 3.04 -9.73
CA ILE A 169 10.93 4.18 -8.97
C ILE A 169 10.25 3.67 -7.69
N VAL A 170 10.63 4.21 -6.55
CA VAL A 170 10.00 3.89 -5.26
C VAL A 170 9.37 5.14 -4.68
N THR A 171 8.07 5.06 -4.39
CA THR A 171 7.27 6.15 -3.81
C THR A 171 6.42 5.64 -2.65
N ALA A 172 5.81 6.55 -1.91
CA ALA A 172 4.79 6.21 -0.93
C ALA A 172 3.51 7.03 -1.16
N ILE A 173 2.38 6.45 -0.78
CA ILE A 173 1.13 7.18 -0.57
C ILE A 173 0.87 7.20 0.93
N ALA A 174 0.51 8.36 1.47
CA ALA A 174 0.08 8.54 2.86
C ALA A 174 -1.43 8.85 2.90
N PRO A 175 -2.29 7.82 2.99
CA PRO A 175 -3.74 8.02 3.06
C PRO A 175 -4.16 8.66 4.37
N GLY A 176 -5.20 9.52 4.29
CA GLY A 176 -6.02 9.92 5.42
C GLY A 176 -7.18 8.95 5.68
N ALA A 177 -8.36 9.49 5.95
CA ALA A 177 -9.56 8.71 6.23
C ALA A 177 -10.20 8.16 4.94
N PHE A 178 -10.09 6.84 4.77
CA PHE A 178 -10.79 6.05 3.75
C PHE A 178 -11.60 4.95 4.44
N ALA A 179 -12.82 4.69 3.95
CA ALA A 179 -13.67 3.63 4.48
C ALA A 179 -13.03 2.25 4.30
N SER A 180 -12.77 1.54 5.41
CA SER A 180 -12.19 0.20 5.40
C SER A 180 -12.42 -0.52 6.72
N ASP A 181 -12.16 -1.83 6.78
CA ASP A 181 -12.18 -2.57 8.05
C ASP A 181 -11.09 -2.12 9.04
N MET A 182 -10.01 -1.51 8.55
CA MET A 182 -8.97 -0.94 9.40
C MET A 182 -9.40 0.43 9.95
N ASN A 183 -10.17 1.19 9.19
CA ASN A 183 -10.74 2.47 9.59
C ASN A 183 -12.27 2.37 9.62
N ARG A 184 -12.77 1.74 10.68
CA ARG A 184 -14.20 1.51 10.87
C ARG A 184 -14.97 2.83 11.06
N ASP A 185 -14.37 3.80 11.73
CA ASP A 185 -15.00 5.10 11.95
C ASP A 185 -15.29 5.80 10.60
N ALA A 186 -14.33 5.78 9.68
CA ALA A 186 -14.55 6.32 8.34
C ALA A 186 -15.58 5.52 7.51
N ARG A 187 -15.77 4.23 7.83
CA ARG A 187 -16.77 3.37 7.19
C ARG A 187 -18.16 3.55 7.77
N ASP A 188 -18.26 3.54 9.10
CA ASP A 188 -19.52 3.42 9.81
C ASP A 188 -20.08 4.81 10.26
N HIS A 189 -19.21 5.82 10.37
CA HIS A 189 -19.49 7.18 10.85
C HIS A 189 -18.89 8.26 9.95
N ALA A 190 -18.98 8.08 8.62
CA ALA A 190 -18.33 8.93 7.61
C ALA A 190 -18.62 10.44 7.82
N ASP A 191 -19.85 10.81 8.12
CA ASP A 191 -20.25 12.23 8.32
C ASP A 191 -19.54 12.86 9.53
N THR A 192 -19.38 12.10 10.62
CA THR A 192 -18.66 12.58 11.82
C THR A 192 -17.17 12.75 11.54
N VAL A 193 -16.58 11.81 10.80
CA VAL A 193 -15.18 11.89 10.39
C VAL A 193 -14.96 13.05 9.42
N ALA A 194 -15.88 13.25 8.47
CA ALA A 194 -15.86 14.32 7.47
C ALA A 194 -15.77 15.72 8.09
N GLN A 195 -16.41 15.95 9.23
CA GLN A 195 -16.36 17.25 9.95
C GLN A 195 -14.95 17.66 10.40
N ARG A 196 -14.02 16.68 10.48
CA ARG A 196 -12.63 16.91 10.88
C ARG A 196 -11.67 17.00 9.68
N ILE A 197 -12.20 16.84 8.47
CA ILE A 197 -11.45 16.88 7.23
C ILE A 197 -11.71 18.23 6.54
N PRO A 198 -10.69 19.03 6.19
CA PRO A 198 -10.89 20.31 5.52
C PRO A 198 -11.74 20.23 4.25
N LEU A 199 -11.60 19.15 3.46
CA LEU A 199 -12.41 18.91 2.25
C LEU A 199 -13.88 18.54 2.55
N GLY A 200 -14.26 18.30 3.82
CA GLY A 200 -15.63 18.00 4.24
C GLY A 200 -16.13 16.61 3.87
N ARG A 201 -15.27 15.67 3.47
CA ARG A 201 -15.63 14.28 3.16
C ARG A 201 -14.49 13.31 3.43
N VAL A 202 -14.82 12.05 3.63
CA VAL A 202 -13.85 10.96 3.57
C VAL A 202 -13.40 10.70 2.12
N GLY A 203 -12.23 10.07 1.96
CA GLY A 203 -11.72 9.67 0.65
C GLY A 203 -12.57 8.55 0.03
N VAL A 204 -12.70 8.58 -1.29
CA VAL A 204 -13.41 7.58 -2.09
C VAL A 204 -12.44 6.78 -2.97
N ASP A 205 -12.94 5.71 -3.60
CA ASP A 205 -12.14 4.78 -4.40
C ASP A 205 -11.30 5.50 -5.46
N ASP A 206 -11.88 6.48 -6.16
CA ASP A 206 -11.21 7.23 -7.23
C ASP A 206 -10.09 8.15 -6.73
N ASP A 207 -10.18 8.69 -5.50
CA ASP A 207 -9.10 9.48 -4.90
C ASP A 207 -7.84 8.62 -4.70
N MET A 208 -8.02 7.39 -4.24
CA MET A 208 -6.90 6.48 -4.00
C MET A 208 -6.38 5.85 -5.30
N ALA A 209 -7.27 5.42 -6.17
CA ALA A 209 -6.93 4.87 -7.47
C ALA A 209 -6.17 5.91 -8.33
N GLY A 210 -6.68 7.15 -8.39
CA GLY A 210 -6.04 8.24 -9.13
C GLY A 210 -4.63 8.54 -8.65
N ALA A 211 -4.41 8.57 -7.33
CA ALA A 211 -3.08 8.77 -6.75
C ALA A 211 -2.10 7.64 -7.14
N ALA A 212 -2.55 6.38 -7.06
CA ALA A 212 -1.73 5.23 -7.44
C ALA A 212 -1.43 5.20 -8.95
N ILE A 213 -2.44 5.49 -9.79
CA ILE A 213 -2.29 5.59 -11.25
C ILE A 213 -1.30 6.70 -11.61
N TYR A 214 -1.41 7.89 -10.99
CA TYR A 214 -0.46 8.98 -11.21
C TYR A 214 0.98 8.53 -10.96
N LEU A 215 1.25 7.93 -9.78
CA LEU A 215 2.60 7.50 -9.40
C LEU A 215 3.13 6.34 -10.27
N ALA A 216 2.26 5.50 -10.82
CA ALA A 216 2.64 4.38 -11.68
C ALA A 216 2.64 4.72 -13.18
N SER A 217 2.24 5.92 -13.56
CA SER A 217 2.19 6.38 -14.96
C SER A 217 3.43 7.19 -15.33
N ARG A 218 3.60 7.48 -16.62
CA ARG A 218 4.65 8.39 -17.11
C ARG A 218 4.66 9.77 -16.43
N ALA A 219 3.52 10.24 -15.96
CA ALA A 219 3.44 11.50 -15.22
C ALA A 219 4.17 11.42 -13.86
N GLY A 220 4.31 10.21 -13.30
CA GLY A 220 5.03 9.92 -12.07
C GLY A 220 6.52 9.59 -12.23
N ASP A 221 7.02 9.43 -13.46
CA ASP A 221 8.40 8.93 -13.71
C ASP A 221 9.51 9.79 -13.08
N TYR A 222 9.24 11.07 -12.83
CA TYR A 222 10.21 11.96 -12.17
C TYR A 222 9.93 12.16 -10.67
N VAL A 223 8.96 11.42 -10.12
CA VAL A 223 8.59 11.46 -8.70
C VAL A 223 9.29 10.31 -7.96
N VAL A 224 10.51 10.55 -7.47
CA VAL A 224 11.36 9.53 -6.86
C VAL A 224 11.50 9.78 -5.36
N GLY A 225 11.23 8.79 -4.54
CA GLY A 225 11.38 8.87 -3.08
C GLY A 225 10.35 9.75 -2.37
N SER A 226 9.39 10.30 -3.10
CA SER A 226 8.37 11.18 -2.56
C SER A 226 7.26 10.41 -1.84
N THR A 227 6.60 11.10 -0.92
CA THR A 227 5.37 10.63 -0.27
C THR A 227 4.23 11.55 -0.69
N LEU A 228 3.25 10.98 -1.39
CA LEU A 228 2.04 11.68 -1.78
C LEU A 228 0.99 11.56 -0.67
N VAL A 229 0.65 12.68 -0.04
CA VAL A 229 -0.41 12.72 0.98
C VAL A 229 -1.76 12.84 0.29
N VAL A 230 -2.71 11.94 0.64
CA VAL A 230 -4.06 11.88 0.08
C VAL A 230 -5.05 11.83 1.24
N ASP A 231 -5.40 13.00 1.79
CA ASP A 231 -6.08 13.08 3.08
C ASP A 231 -7.16 14.19 3.19
N GLY A 232 -7.49 14.83 2.09
CA GLY A 232 -8.47 15.93 2.10
C GLY A 232 -8.01 17.17 2.87
N GLY A 233 -6.69 17.34 3.08
CA GLY A 233 -6.09 18.50 3.74
C GLY A 233 -5.81 18.33 5.23
N VAL A 234 -6.08 17.15 5.81
CA VAL A 234 -5.89 16.89 7.26
C VAL A 234 -4.48 17.20 7.74
N THR A 235 -3.44 16.90 6.94
CA THR A 235 -2.04 17.09 7.34
C THR A 235 -1.54 18.51 7.07
N HIS A 236 -1.90 19.10 5.94
CA HIS A 236 -1.25 20.31 5.44
C HIS A 236 -2.15 21.55 5.33
N ALA A 237 -3.47 21.42 5.48
CA ALA A 237 -4.42 22.51 5.30
C ALA A 237 -5.29 22.76 6.56
N ARG A 238 -4.80 22.39 7.75
CA ARG A 238 -5.45 22.77 9.03
C ARG A 238 -5.04 24.19 9.41
N SER A 239 -6.05 24.96 9.80
CA SER A 239 -5.88 26.24 10.52
C SER A 239 -5.56 26.01 11.99
#